data_8bf3b8630ffebc78dba30f742464301e
#
_entry.id   8bf3b8630ffebc78dba30f742464301e
#
_cell.length_a   1.000
_cell.length_b   1.000
_cell.length_c   1.000
_cell.angle_alpha   90.00
_cell.angle_beta   90.00
_cell.angle_gamma   90.00
#
_symmetry.space_group_name_H-M   'P 1'
#
loop_
_entity.id
_entity.type
_entity.pdbx_description
1 polymer ?
#
loop_
_entity_poly.entity_id
_entity_poly.type
_entity_poly.pdbx_seq_one_letter_code
_entity_poly.pdbx_strand_id
1 'polypeptide(L)'
;ILYKKLPKDLKEQILSPYLSIENNQARISMRIIDTHENLRRNDFINDLNNKINNDFKSEGYFISISGILILYNNMLQSLFDSQIKSLVFVMLGIFIMLTLLFRSVKIALATIIPNIIACFTILGTMGLIGIPLDLMTITIAAITVGIAVDNCIHYVYRFREYYVQNKDYEKTVSLCNNTVAKAIKNLSLIH
;
A
#
# COMPACT_ATOMS: atom_id res chain seq x y z
N ILE A 1 -2.05 4.73 -49.72
CA ILE A 1 -2.80 5.02 -50.97
C ILE A 1 -4.28 5.28 -50.65
N LEU A 2 -4.94 4.54 -49.78
CA LEU A 2 -6.34 4.73 -49.37
C LEU A 2 -6.59 6.07 -48.67
N TYR A 3 -5.69 6.52 -47.80
CA TYR A 3 -5.80 7.81 -47.09
C TYR A 3 -5.96 9.02 -48.00
N LYS A 4 -5.26 9.05 -49.14
CA LYS A 4 -5.30 10.18 -50.08
C LYS A 4 -6.65 10.31 -50.79
N LYS A 5 -7.43 9.22 -50.88
CA LYS A 5 -8.74 9.16 -51.61
C LYS A 5 -9.95 9.46 -50.74
N LEU A 6 -9.81 9.58 -49.41
CA LEU A 6 -10.89 9.86 -48.50
C LEU A 6 -11.30 11.34 -48.51
N PRO A 7 -12.63 11.69 -48.44
CA PRO A 7 -13.11 13.04 -48.23
C PRO A 7 -12.54 13.70 -46.98
N LYS A 8 -12.36 15.02 -46.99
CA LYS A 8 -11.76 15.76 -45.87
C LYS A 8 -12.53 15.56 -44.55
N ASP A 9 -13.84 15.58 -44.59
CA ASP A 9 -14.72 15.43 -43.43
C ASP A 9 -14.56 14.05 -42.75
N LEU A 10 -14.37 12.99 -43.55
CA LEU A 10 -14.13 11.64 -43.04
C LEU A 10 -12.69 11.48 -42.48
N LYS A 11 -11.73 12.20 -43.03
CA LYS A 11 -10.35 12.23 -42.49
C LYS A 11 -10.32 12.85 -41.09
N GLU A 12 -10.98 13.99 -40.92
CA GLU A 12 -10.96 14.71 -39.64
C GLU A 12 -11.77 14.02 -38.57
N GLN A 13 -12.94 13.45 -38.90
CA GLN A 13 -13.79 12.82 -37.87
C GLN A 13 -13.39 11.40 -37.50
N ILE A 14 -12.93 10.58 -38.45
CA ILE A 14 -12.69 9.15 -38.23
C ILE A 14 -11.21 8.83 -38.06
N LEU A 15 -10.32 9.46 -38.82
CA LEU A 15 -8.92 9.07 -38.83
C LEU A 15 -8.02 9.96 -37.96
N SER A 16 -8.36 11.22 -37.75
CA SER A 16 -7.54 12.14 -36.98
C SER A 16 -7.35 11.67 -35.51
N PRO A 17 -8.29 11.03 -34.84
CA PRO A 17 -8.07 10.49 -33.50
C PRO A 17 -7.07 9.32 -33.43
N TYR A 18 -6.83 8.66 -34.57
CA TYR A 18 -6.02 7.43 -34.62
C TYR A 18 -4.73 7.58 -35.47
N LEU A 19 -4.64 8.60 -36.31
CA LEU A 19 -3.53 8.77 -37.23
C LEU A 19 -3.11 10.23 -37.32
N SER A 20 -1.86 10.55 -36.90
CA SER A 20 -1.23 11.83 -37.10
C SER A 20 -0.11 11.70 -38.15
N ILE A 21 -0.39 12.21 -39.34
CA ILE A 21 0.61 12.18 -40.43
C ILE A 21 1.74 13.16 -40.18
N GLU A 22 1.43 14.32 -39.60
CA GLU A 22 2.43 15.35 -39.31
C GLU A 22 3.50 14.85 -38.33
N ASN A 23 3.09 14.07 -37.32
CA ASN A 23 3.98 13.52 -36.32
C ASN A 23 4.44 12.09 -36.63
N ASN A 24 4.03 11.52 -37.76
CA ASN A 24 4.31 10.15 -38.16
C ASN A 24 3.91 9.13 -37.05
N GLN A 25 2.71 9.30 -36.47
CA GLN A 25 2.21 8.52 -35.35
C GLN A 25 0.86 7.86 -35.69
N ALA A 26 0.71 6.62 -35.22
CA ALA A 26 -0.56 5.89 -35.27
C ALA A 26 -0.94 5.41 -33.86
N ARG A 27 -2.22 5.48 -33.54
CA ARG A 27 -2.80 5.04 -32.26
C ARG A 27 -3.68 3.83 -32.46
N ILE A 28 -3.37 2.78 -31.72
CA ILE A 28 -4.22 1.58 -31.60
C ILE A 28 -4.96 1.67 -30.26
N SER A 29 -6.28 1.63 -30.28
CA SER A 29 -7.11 1.68 -29.07
C SER A 29 -7.71 0.30 -28.82
N MET A 30 -7.46 -0.24 -27.62
CA MET A 30 -8.02 -1.51 -27.17
C MET A 30 -8.83 -1.31 -25.89
N ARG A 31 -9.95 -2.02 -25.78
CA ARG A 31 -10.73 -2.08 -24.55
C ARG A 31 -10.49 -3.41 -23.86
N ILE A 32 -10.23 -3.34 -22.54
CA ILE A 32 -9.99 -4.50 -21.71
C ILE A 32 -11.09 -4.56 -20.65
N ILE A 33 -11.61 -5.75 -20.39
CA ILE A 33 -12.55 -5.99 -19.30
C ILE A 33 -11.77 -6.10 -18.02
N ASP A 34 -11.74 -5.02 -17.26
CA ASP A 34 -10.92 -4.86 -16.04
C ASP A 34 -11.43 -5.68 -14.85
N THR A 35 -12.72 -6.07 -14.87
CA THR A 35 -13.39 -6.83 -13.81
C THR A 35 -13.22 -8.35 -13.94
N HIS A 36 -12.40 -8.83 -14.89
CA HIS A 36 -12.20 -10.27 -15.06
C HIS A 36 -11.36 -10.83 -13.92
N GLU A 37 -11.85 -11.86 -13.21
CA GLU A 37 -11.25 -12.44 -12.00
C GLU A 37 -9.80 -12.91 -12.19
N ASN A 38 -9.43 -13.34 -13.39
CA ASN A 38 -8.10 -13.84 -13.71
C ASN A 38 -7.14 -12.76 -14.26
N LEU A 39 -7.57 -11.50 -14.35
CA LEU A 39 -6.74 -10.44 -14.90
C LEU A 39 -5.75 -9.92 -13.84
N ARG A 40 -4.53 -10.40 -13.89
CA ARG A 40 -3.41 -9.80 -13.16
C ARG A 40 -2.87 -8.62 -13.96
N ARG A 41 -3.35 -7.40 -13.65
CA ARG A 41 -3.06 -6.17 -14.40
C ARG A 41 -1.57 -5.94 -14.61
N ASN A 42 -0.78 -6.06 -13.55
CA ASN A 42 0.66 -5.81 -13.63
C ASN A 42 1.38 -6.82 -14.54
N ASP A 43 1.05 -8.10 -14.40
CA ASP A 43 1.64 -9.17 -15.22
C ASP A 43 1.25 -9.00 -16.69
N PHE A 44 -0.02 -8.67 -16.96
CA PHE A 44 -0.50 -8.38 -18.30
C PHE A 44 0.22 -7.20 -18.95
N ILE A 45 0.40 -6.09 -18.23
CA ILE A 45 1.09 -4.90 -18.73
C ILE A 45 2.56 -5.21 -19.00
N ASN A 46 3.22 -5.94 -18.11
CA ASN A 46 4.62 -6.34 -18.27
C ASN A 46 4.80 -7.29 -19.47
N ASP A 47 3.92 -8.26 -19.62
CA ASP A 47 3.93 -9.17 -20.77
C ASP A 47 3.73 -8.43 -22.08
N LEU A 48 2.79 -7.49 -22.11
CA LEU A 48 2.52 -6.67 -23.29
C LEU A 48 3.73 -5.79 -23.64
N ASN A 49 4.35 -5.15 -22.64
CA ASN A 49 5.56 -4.36 -22.83
C ASN A 49 6.73 -5.23 -23.36
N ASN A 50 6.90 -6.43 -22.81
CA ASN A 50 7.96 -7.33 -23.24
C ASN A 50 7.75 -7.80 -24.68
N LYS A 51 6.53 -8.17 -25.05
CA LYS A 51 6.20 -8.55 -26.44
C LYS A 51 6.43 -7.41 -27.41
N ILE A 52 5.94 -6.21 -27.11
CA ILE A 52 6.16 -5.03 -27.94
C ILE A 52 7.65 -4.73 -28.12
N ASN A 53 8.41 -4.79 -27.04
CA ASN A 53 9.85 -4.54 -27.10
C ASN A 53 10.58 -5.60 -27.94
N ASN A 54 10.19 -6.86 -27.84
CA ASN A 54 10.85 -7.95 -28.58
C ASN A 54 10.48 -7.94 -30.07
N ASP A 55 9.21 -7.69 -30.39
CA ASP A 55 8.73 -7.81 -31.77
C ASP A 55 9.00 -6.58 -32.62
N PHE A 56 8.93 -5.39 -32.04
CA PHE A 56 8.95 -4.13 -32.79
C PHE A 56 10.20 -3.28 -32.59
N LYS A 57 10.97 -3.46 -31.52
CA LYS A 57 12.19 -2.68 -31.27
C LYS A 57 13.28 -2.96 -32.31
N SER A 58 13.32 -4.20 -32.83
CA SER A 58 14.25 -4.60 -33.90
C SER A 58 13.93 -3.97 -35.25
N GLU A 59 12.69 -3.53 -35.46
CA GLU A 59 12.23 -2.89 -36.71
C GLU A 59 12.33 -1.36 -36.69
N GLY A 60 12.84 -0.78 -35.61
CA GLY A 60 13.03 0.67 -35.49
C GLY A 60 11.78 1.46 -35.13
N TYR A 61 10.69 0.79 -34.70
CA TYR A 61 9.48 1.47 -34.24
C TYR A 61 9.59 1.83 -32.75
N PHE A 62 9.15 3.05 -32.42
CA PHE A 62 8.98 3.48 -31.04
C PHE A 62 7.52 3.34 -30.64
N ILE A 63 7.21 2.38 -29.79
CA ILE A 63 5.84 2.11 -29.31
C ILE A 63 5.76 2.45 -27.84
N SER A 64 4.82 3.29 -27.45
CA SER A 64 4.50 3.57 -26.07
C SER A 64 3.08 3.12 -25.73
N ILE A 65 2.95 2.39 -24.62
CA ILE A 65 1.66 1.98 -24.12
C ILE A 65 1.15 3.06 -23.16
N SER A 66 -0.06 3.55 -23.35
CA SER A 66 -0.69 4.55 -22.51
C SER A 66 -2.17 4.25 -22.33
N GLY A 67 -2.76 4.81 -21.30
CA GLY A 67 -4.18 4.66 -21.02
C GLY A 67 -4.49 4.57 -19.53
N ILE A 68 -5.77 4.64 -19.21
CA ILE A 68 -6.23 4.69 -17.81
C ILE A 68 -5.86 3.43 -17.02
N LEU A 69 -5.85 2.26 -17.67
CA LEU A 69 -5.47 1.00 -17.03
C LEU A 69 -3.99 1.03 -16.57
N ILE A 70 -3.11 1.55 -17.41
CA ILE A 70 -1.68 1.64 -17.10
C ILE A 70 -1.41 2.68 -16.03
N LEU A 71 -2.05 3.85 -16.16
CA LEU A 71 -1.95 4.90 -15.16
C LEU A 71 -2.40 4.40 -13.78
N TYR A 72 -3.55 3.73 -13.73
CA TYR A 72 -4.09 3.17 -12.50
C TYR A 72 -3.20 2.07 -11.91
N ASN A 73 -2.69 1.16 -12.75
CA ASN A 73 -1.74 0.13 -12.30
C ASN A 73 -0.46 0.75 -11.73
N ASN A 74 0.14 1.70 -12.43
CA ASN A 74 1.36 2.37 -11.97
C ASN A 74 1.13 3.14 -10.67
N MET A 75 -0.02 3.79 -10.54
CA MET A 75 -0.43 4.45 -9.31
C MET A 75 -0.54 3.46 -8.14
N LEU A 76 -1.23 2.33 -8.34
CA LEU A 76 -1.36 1.29 -7.30
C LEU A 76 0.00 0.69 -6.91
N GLN A 77 0.87 0.38 -7.87
CA GLN A 77 2.22 -0.13 -7.58
C GLN A 77 3.05 0.90 -6.80
N SER A 78 3.02 2.16 -7.21
CA SER A 78 3.73 3.24 -6.51
C SER A 78 3.20 3.46 -5.09
N LEU A 79 1.88 3.39 -4.89
CA LEU A 79 1.27 3.48 -3.56
C LEU A 79 1.70 2.32 -2.68
N PHE A 80 1.70 1.09 -3.20
CA PHE A 80 2.12 -0.09 -2.47
C PHE A 80 3.59 0.00 -2.02
N ASP A 81 4.49 0.31 -2.95
CA ASP A 81 5.92 0.47 -2.65
C ASP A 81 6.19 1.60 -1.66
N SER A 82 5.50 2.74 -1.84
CA SER A 82 5.60 3.88 -0.94
C SER A 82 5.10 3.54 0.45
N GLN A 83 3.99 2.78 0.55
CA GLN A 83 3.41 2.38 1.82
C GLN A 83 4.33 1.44 2.61
N ILE A 84 4.92 0.44 1.95
CA ILE A 84 5.86 -0.48 2.61
C ILE A 84 7.08 0.29 3.13
N LYS A 85 7.66 1.16 2.30
CA LYS A 85 8.80 1.99 2.70
C LYS A 85 8.44 2.90 3.87
N SER A 86 7.31 3.60 3.79
CA SER A 86 6.80 4.47 4.84
C SER A 86 6.59 3.71 6.16
N LEU A 87 5.97 2.52 6.10
CA LEU A 87 5.74 1.69 7.28
C LEU A 87 7.05 1.30 7.98
N VAL A 88 8.06 0.88 7.20
CA VAL A 88 9.39 0.55 7.75
C VAL A 88 10.03 1.77 8.42
N PHE A 89 10.00 2.94 7.78
CA PHE A 89 10.54 4.18 8.35
C PHE A 89 9.81 4.59 9.63
N VAL A 90 8.49 4.51 9.65
CA VAL A 90 7.68 4.81 10.84
C VAL A 90 7.99 3.85 11.97
N MET A 91 8.06 2.55 11.71
CA MET A 91 8.41 1.54 12.72
C MET A 91 9.81 1.75 13.29
N LEU A 92 10.76 2.12 12.44
CA LEU A 92 12.12 2.45 12.88
C LEU A 92 12.15 3.72 13.75
N GLY A 93 11.41 4.77 13.36
CA GLY A 93 11.24 5.98 14.14
C GLY A 93 10.62 5.71 15.52
N ILE A 94 9.57 4.91 15.58
CA ILE A 94 8.92 4.47 16.80
C ILE A 94 9.91 3.69 17.69
N PHE A 95 10.68 2.77 17.10
CA PHE A 95 11.68 1.99 17.82
C PHE A 95 12.73 2.88 18.47
N ILE A 96 13.25 3.87 17.74
CA ILE A 96 14.21 4.85 18.26
C ILE A 96 13.58 5.64 19.41
N MET A 97 12.37 6.17 19.21
CA MET A 97 11.64 6.92 20.23
C MET A 97 11.41 6.09 21.50
N LEU A 98 10.97 4.84 21.37
CA LEU A 98 10.78 3.94 22.52
C LEU A 98 12.09 3.63 23.23
N THR A 99 13.18 3.46 22.47
CA THR A 99 14.53 3.23 23.05
C THR A 99 14.98 4.43 23.89
N LEU A 100 14.76 5.64 23.40
CA LEU A 100 15.07 6.87 24.14
C LEU A 100 14.17 7.03 25.37
N LEU A 101 12.86 6.80 25.22
CA LEU A 101 11.88 6.92 26.29
C LEU A 101 12.14 5.94 27.44
N PHE A 102 12.37 4.69 27.12
CA PHE A 102 12.57 3.64 28.13
C PHE A 102 14.03 3.46 28.53
N ARG A 103 14.98 4.09 27.81
CA ARG A 103 16.42 3.92 28.00
C ARG A 103 16.85 2.44 28.03
N SER A 104 16.15 1.61 27.29
CA SER A 104 16.37 0.16 27.23
C SER A 104 15.91 -0.41 25.91
N VAL A 105 16.87 -0.92 25.12
CA VAL A 105 16.59 -1.57 23.83
C VAL A 105 15.70 -2.81 24.01
N LYS A 106 15.90 -3.57 25.10
CA LYS A 106 15.10 -4.77 25.37
C LYS A 106 13.62 -4.45 25.55
N ILE A 107 13.30 -3.40 26.29
CA ILE A 107 11.90 -2.97 26.51
C ILE A 107 11.32 -2.40 25.22
N ALA A 108 12.08 -1.60 24.49
CA ALA A 108 11.64 -1.07 23.20
C ALA A 108 11.32 -2.20 22.22
N LEU A 109 12.18 -3.22 22.15
CA LEU A 109 11.96 -4.39 21.29
C LEU A 109 10.69 -5.18 21.72
N ALA A 110 10.52 -5.44 23.01
CA ALA A 110 9.34 -6.11 23.53
C ALA A 110 8.04 -5.34 23.24
N THR A 111 8.11 -4.00 23.24
CA THR A 111 6.97 -3.13 22.95
C THR A 111 6.63 -3.07 21.46
N ILE A 112 7.61 -3.14 20.56
CA ILE A 112 7.36 -3.03 19.11
C ILE A 112 6.85 -4.33 18.49
N ILE A 113 7.21 -5.50 19.04
CA ILE A 113 6.79 -6.81 18.51
C ILE A 113 5.27 -6.95 18.36
N PRO A 114 4.44 -6.65 19.38
CA PRO A 114 2.97 -6.71 19.24
C PRO A 114 2.44 -5.81 18.12
N ASN A 115 3.05 -4.64 17.91
CA ASN A 115 2.64 -3.70 16.87
C ASN A 115 2.97 -4.24 15.47
N ILE A 116 4.11 -4.90 15.31
CA ILE A 116 4.47 -5.58 14.06
C ILE A 116 3.47 -6.71 13.78
N ILE A 117 3.14 -7.53 14.78
CA ILE A 117 2.15 -8.60 14.64
C ILE A 117 0.77 -8.03 14.26
N ALA A 118 0.33 -6.97 14.92
CA ALA A 118 -0.94 -6.30 14.59
C ALA A 118 -0.97 -5.80 13.14
N CYS A 119 0.11 -5.18 12.68
CA CYS A 119 0.25 -4.71 11.31
C CYS A 119 0.14 -5.87 10.30
N PHE A 120 0.89 -6.94 10.50
CA PHE A 120 0.83 -8.13 9.63
C PHE A 120 -0.54 -8.81 9.66
N THR A 121 -1.20 -8.83 10.83
CA THR A 121 -2.54 -9.40 10.95
C THR A 121 -3.55 -8.59 10.13
N ILE A 122 -3.52 -7.27 10.20
CA ILE A 122 -4.44 -6.41 9.44
C ILE A 122 -4.21 -6.58 7.94
N LEU A 123 -2.97 -6.40 7.48
CA LEU A 123 -2.64 -6.52 6.06
C LEU A 123 -2.86 -7.94 5.53
N GLY A 124 -2.55 -8.95 6.35
CA GLY A 124 -2.76 -10.35 6.01
C GLY A 124 -4.24 -10.72 5.90
N THR A 125 -5.07 -10.28 6.84
CA THR A 125 -6.53 -10.52 6.78
C THR A 125 -7.17 -9.80 5.60
N MET A 126 -6.75 -8.59 5.27
CA MET A 126 -7.22 -7.88 4.08
C MET A 126 -6.86 -8.66 2.81
N GLY A 127 -5.64 -9.18 2.72
CA GLY A 127 -5.21 -10.01 1.60
C GLY A 127 -5.99 -11.33 1.49
N LEU A 128 -6.29 -12.00 2.61
CA LEU A 128 -7.07 -13.23 2.63
C LEU A 128 -8.54 -13.05 2.23
N ILE A 129 -9.15 -11.93 2.62
CA ILE A 129 -10.55 -11.59 2.28
C ILE A 129 -10.65 -11.04 0.86
N GLY A 130 -9.52 -10.74 0.20
CA GLY A 130 -9.52 -10.16 -1.16
C GLY A 130 -9.86 -8.68 -1.19
N ILE A 131 -9.69 -7.96 -0.06
CA ILE A 131 -9.89 -6.51 -0.03
C ILE A 131 -8.71 -5.84 -0.75
N PRO A 132 -8.96 -5.07 -1.82
CA PRO A 132 -7.89 -4.40 -2.56
C PRO A 132 -7.21 -3.35 -1.69
N LEU A 133 -5.90 -3.23 -1.83
CA LEU A 133 -5.14 -2.15 -1.22
C LEU A 133 -5.39 -0.86 -2.02
N ASP A 134 -6.25 -0.02 -1.50
CA ASP A 134 -6.51 1.33 -1.99
C ASP A 134 -6.07 2.39 -0.96
N LEU A 135 -6.24 3.67 -1.28
CA LEU A 135 -5.91 4.78 -0.38
C LEU A 135 -6.65 4.72 0.96
N MET A 136 -7.90 4.27 0.94
CA MET A 136 -8.74 4.16 2.14
C MET A 136 -8.21 3.06 3.07
N THR A 137 -7.98 1.87 2.53
CA THR A 137 -7.53 0.69 3.30
C THR A 137 -6.14 0.90 3.89
N ILE A 138 -5.25 1.56 3.14
CA ILE A 138 -3.92 1.95 3.60
C ILE A 138 -4.00 2.95 4.77
N THR A 139 -4.88 3.94 4.66
CA THR A 139 -5.09 4.95 5.72
C THR A 139 -5.63 4.30 6.99
N ILE A 140 -6.62 3.40 6.88
CA ILE A 140 -7.17 2.67 8.02
C ILE A 140 -6.09 1.83 8.71
N ALA A 141 -5.27 1.12 7.94
CA ALA A 141 -4.16 0.34 8.48
C ALA A 141 -3.16 1.22 9.24
N ALA A 142 -2.78 2.39 8.69
CA ALA A 142 -1.86 3.31 9.33
C ALA A 142 -2.41 3.88 10.65
N ILE A 143 -3.69 4.25 10.68
CA ILE A 143 -4.37 4.74 11.90
C ILE A 143 -4.38 3.64 12.97
N THR A 144 -4.74 2.41 12.58
CA THR A 144 -4.80 1.28 13.53
C THR A 144 -3.43 0.96 14.13
N VAL A 145 -2.37 1.00 13.32
CA VAL A 145 -1.00 0.85 13.83
C VAL A 145 -0.64 1.96 14.82
N GLY A 146 -1.00 3.21 14.52
CA GLY A 146 -0.77 4.34 15.43
C GLY A 146 -1.45 4.14 16.79
N ILE A 147 -2.71 3.74 16.80
CA ILE A 147 -3.47 3.45 18.03
C ILE A 147 -2.85 2.27 18.80
N ALA A 148 -2.41 1.23 18.10
CA ALA A 148 -1.77 0.07 18.73
C ALA A 148 -0.45 0.45 19.43
N VAL A 149 0.36 1.29 18.79
CA VAL A 149 1.62 1.81 19.37
C VAL A 149 1.34 2.62 20.62
N ASP A 150 0.38 3.54 20.58
CA ASP A 150 0.00 4.38 21.72
C ASP A 150 -0.46 3.52 22.92
N ASN A 151 -1.32 2.57 22.69
CA ASN A 151 -1.77 1.62 23.71
C ASN A 151 -0.61 0.82 24.34
N CYS A 152 0.35 0.39 23.53
CA CYS A 152 1.53 -0.33 24.01
C CYS A 152 2.42 0.58 24.87
N ILE A 153 2.62 1.83 24.49
CA ILE A 153 3.40 2.81 25.25
C ILE A 153 2.76 3.00 26.65
N HIS A 154 1.46 3.25 26.70
CA HIS A 154 0.74 3.42 27.94
C HIS A 154 0.82 2.19 28.84
N TYR A 155 0.65 0.99 28.27
CA TYR A 155 0.74 -0.25 29.03
C TYR A 155 2.13 -0.47 29.63
N VAL A 156 3.20 -0.33 28.81
CA VAL A 156 4.57 -0.54 29.27
C VAL A 156 5.02 0.53 30.27
N TYR A 157 4.59 1.78 30.07
CA TYR A 157 4.87 2.84 31.03
C TYR A 157 4.28 2.53 32.42
N ARG A 158 3.00 2.17 32.49
CA ARG A 158 2.33 1.80 33.74
C ARG A 158 2.90 0.52 34.33
N PHE A 159 3.24 -0.46 33.51
CA PHE A 159 3.91 -1.68 33.98
C PHE A 159 5.21 -1.34 34.71
N ARG A 160 6.04 -0.47 34.15
CA ARG A 160 7.29 -0.05 34.82
C ARG A 160 7.04 0.66 36.14
N GLU A 161 6.06 1.56 36.17
CA GLU A 161 5.68 2.28 37.37
C GLU A 161 5.27 1.32 38.50
N TYR A 162 4.37 0.39 38.22
CA TYR A 162 3.90 -0.58 39.21
C TYR A 162 4.97 -1.60 39.60
N TYR A 163 5.84 -1.99 38.67
CA TYR A 163 6.93 -2.92 38.97
C TYR A 163 7.98 -2.33 39.91
N VAL A 164 8.27 -1.07 39.78
CA VAL A 164 9.17 -0.37 40.70
C VAL A 164 8.62 -0.37 42.13
N GLN A 165 7.29 -0.25 42.28
CA GLN A 165 6.62 -0.21 43.58
C GLN A 165 6.48 -1.60 44.22
N ASN A 166 6.06 -2.61 43.42
CA ASN A 166 5.72 -3.92 43.95
C ASN A 166 6.84 -4.95 43.89
N LYS A 167 7.79 -4.81 42.93
CA LYS A 167 8.88 -5.75 42.62
C LYS A 167 8.43 -7.21 42.42
N ASP A 168 7.14 -7.40 42.13
CA ASP A 168 6.49 -8.68 41.87
C ASP A 168 5.90 -8.64 40.46
N TYR A 169 6.32 -9.55 39.60
CA TYR A 169 5.91 -9.59 38.20
C TYR A 169 4.42 -9.93 38.02
N GLU A 170 3.95 -10.99 38.69
CA GLU A 170 2.58 -11.46 38.54
C GLU A 170 1.56 -10.44 39.07
N LYS A 171 1.86 -9.85 40.21
CA LYS A 171 1.04 -8.80 40.81
C LYS A 171 1.03 -7.54 39.94
N THR A 172 2.14 -7.17 39.31
CA THR A 172 2.23 -6.04 38.41
C THR A 172 1.42 -6.26 37.14
N VAL A 173 1.51 -7.44 36.51
CA VAL A 173 0.70 -7.80 35.33
C VAL A 173 -0.78 -7.75 35.67
N SER A 174 -1.21 -8.32 36.80
CA SER A 174 -2.59 -8.30 37.27
C SER A 174 -3.12 -6.87 37.46
N LEU A 175 -2.32 -5.98 38.06
CA LEU A 175 -2.68 -4.56 38.22
C LEU A 175 -2.79 -3.85 36.88
N CYS A 176 -1.85 -4.06 35.95
CA CYS A 176 -1.91 -3.48 34.61
C CYS A 176 -3.15 -3.95 33.85
N ASN A 177 -3.49 -5.23 33.93
CA ASN A 177 -4.66 -5.79 33.26
C ASN A 177 -5.96 -5.21 33.81
N ASN A 178 -6.06 -5.02 35.14
CA ASN A 178 -7.26 -4.48 35.75
C ASN A 178 -7.41 -2.96 35.58
N THR A 179 -6.35 -2.24 35.33
CA THR A 179 -6.37 -0.78 35.17
C THR A 179 -6.25 -0.38 33.69
N VAL A 180 -5.07 -0.54 33.12
CA VAL A 180 -4.74 -0.02 31.78
C VAL A 180 -5.41 -0.85 30.67
N ALA A 181 -5.28 -2.18 30.73
CA ALA A 181 -5.86 -3.02 29.68
C ALA A 181 -7.41 -2.93 29.68
N LYS A 182 -8.03 -2.81 30.84
CA LYS A 182 -9.48 -2.58 30.94
C LYS A 182 -9.90 -1.23 30.38
N ALA A 183 -9.12 -0.16 30.64
CA ALA A 183 -9.35 1.16 30.08
C ALA A 183 -9.21 1.17 28.55
N ILE A 184 -8.14 0.57 28.01
CA ILE A 184 -7.91 0.41 26.57
C ILE A 184 -9.05 -0.35 25.90
N LYS A 185 -9.47 -1.48 26.50
CA LYS A 185 -10.59 -2.27 26.00
C LYS A 185 -11.88 -1.46 25.93
N ASN A 186 -12.20 -0.71 26.97
CA ASN A 186 -13.40 0.11 27.00
C ASN A 186 -13.35 1.24 25.97
N LEU A 187 -12.19 1.88 25.81
CA LEU A 187 -11.99 2.93 24.80
C LEU A 187 -12.13 2.38 23.36
N SER A 188 -11.57 1.20 23.12
CA SER A 188 -11.67 0.52 21.81
C SER A 188 -13.08 0.02 21.46
N LEU A 189 -13.97 -0.16 22.45
CA LEU A 189 -15.36 -0.56 22.22
C LEU A 189 -16.30 0.64 21.97
N ILE A 190 -15.84 1.86 22.28
CA ILE A 190 -16.63 3.09 22.11
C ILE A 190 -16.36 3.72 20.72
N HIS A 191 -15.26 3.38 20.08
CA HIS A 191 -14.86 3.81 18.74
C HIS A 191 -15.02 2.68 17.71
#